data_7673ef3be9928c3b80509603709d5915
#
_entry.id   7673ef3be9928c3b80509603709d5915
#
_cell.length_a   1.000
_cell.length_b   1.000
_cell.length_c   1.000
_cell.angle_alpha   90.00
_cell.angle_beta   90.00
_cell.angle_gamma   90.00
#
_symmetry.space_group_name_H-M   'P 1'
#
loop_
_entity.id
_entity.type
_entity.pdbx_description
1 polymer ?
#
loop_
_entity_poly.entity_id
_entity_poly.type
_entity_poly.pdbx_seq_one_letter_code
_entity_poly.pdbx_strand_id
1 'polypeptide(L)'
;MTEPILPVDLHLASDLDEPGVLEPSALYPRLPDGEVPDAAVICFFPETVRAIGAREGSELAFRFTSIIGGQPCYVREVAGRRVAFFFPEIGAPRAVMFLEEAIARGITRFVAVGSAGVLLPDLVMGHPVVVTSALRDEGTSAHYGAVGPVVEAGASGIRACIDALDAAGAPHETGRTWTTDGIYRETRSTVARRIEAGCAVVEMEASAFLAVAAHRGVELGQILFSADSLAGEAWDHRGWVTAGDAHEQVFWIAMDAAARLAAG
;
A
#
# COMPACT_ATOMS: atom_id res chain seq x y z
N MET A 1 -12.44 1.79 34.25
CA MET A 1 -11.85 1.60 32.94
C MET A 1 -12.99 1.78 31.97
N THR A 2 -13.07 2.91 31.31
CA THR A 2 -14.04 3.18 30.26
C THR A 2 -13.55 2.44 29.00
N GLU A 3 -14.35 1.49 28.51
CA GLU A 3 -14.10 0.88 27.21
C GLU A 3 -13.88 2.00 26.17
N PRO A 4 -12.89 1.85 25.27
CA PRO A 4 -12.75 2.78 24.17
C PRO A 4 -14.04 2.71 23.35
N ILE A 5 -14.76 3.80 23.26
CA ILE A 5 -15.85 3.96 22.32
C ILE A 5 -15.21 3.83 20.94
N LEU A 6 -15.38 2.67 20.30
CA LEU A 6 -15.12 2.55 18.87
C LEU A 6 -16.05 3.56 18.20
N PRO A 7 -15.52 4.50 17.42
CA PRO A 7 -16.36 5.46 16.75
C PRO A 7 -17.21 4.70 15.75
N VAL A 8 -18.50 4.83 15.94
CA VAL A 8 -19.55 4.23 15.13
C VAL A 8 -19.46 2.70 15.15
N ASP A 9 -20.51 2.10 15.68
CA ASP A 9 -20.87 0.72 15.37
C ASP A 9 -21.15 0.65 13.86
N LEU A 10 -20.09 0.75 13.08
CA LEU A 10 -20.11 0.36 11.68
C LEU A 10 -20.48 -1.10 11.76
N HIS A 11 -21.74 -1.39 11.52
CA HIS A 11 -22.32 -2.73 11.59
C HIS A 11 -21.49 -3.66 10.76
N LEU A 12 -20.46 -4.14 11.42
CA LEU A 12 -19.41 -4.92 10.84
C LEU A 12 -20.03 -6.22 10.42
N ALA A 13 -20.38 -6.28 9.14
CA ALA A 13 -20.25 -7.53 8.46
C ALA A 13 -21.20 -8.63 8.86
N SER A 14 -22.47 -8.35 9.00
CA SER A 14 -23.50 -9.42 8.84
C SER A 14 -23.71 -9.82 7.38
N ASP A 15 -23.16 -9.03 6.43
CA ASP A 15 -23.40 -9.08 4.99
C ASP A 15 -22.13 -9.13 4.12
N LEU A 16 -20.98 -9.47 4.73
CA LEU A 16 -19.71 -9.57 4.00
C LEU A 16 -19.71 -10.57 2.85
N ASP A 17 -20.53 -11.58 2.93
CA ASP A 17 -20.69 -12.60 1.88
C ASP A 17 -21.69 -12.16 0.81
N GLU A 18 -22.39 -11.03 1.00
CA GLU A 18 -23.30 -10.49 -0.01
C GLU A 18 -22.50 -9.67 -1.05
N PRO A 19 -22.78 -9.88 -2.36
CA PRO A 19 -22.17 -9.02 -3.38
C PRO A 19 -22.67 -7.58 -3.24
N GLY A 20 -21.79 -6.64 -3.49
CA GLY A 20 -22.17 -5.23 -3.55
C GLY A 20 -23.22 -4.99 -4.62
N VAL A 21 -24.15 -4.07 -4.40
CA VAL A 21 -25.11 -3.64 -5.46
C VAL A 21 -24.37 -3.11 -6.70
N LEU A 22 -23.18 -2.53 -6.48
CA LEU A 22 -22.26 -2.12 -7.52
C LEU A 22 -20.94 -2.87 -7.33
N GLU A 23 -20.73 -3.92 -8.11
CA GLU A 23 -19.46 -4.65 -8.13
C GLU A 23 -18.48 -4.00 -9.12
N PRO A 24 -17.16 -3.94 -8.78
CA PRO A 24 -16.14 -3.39 -9.67
C PRO A 24 -16.11 -4.06 -11.04
N SER A 25 -16.36 -5.37 -11.12
CA SER A 25 -16.41 -6.14 -12.37
C SER A 25 -17.54 -5.75 -13.30
N ALA A 26 -18.61 -5.13 -12.79
CA ALA A 26 -19.70 -4.59 -13.61
C ALA A 26 -19.31 -3.30 -14.35
N LEU A 27 -18.36 -2.52 -13.76
CA LEU A 27 -17.85 -1.28 -14.36
C LEU A 27 -16.58 -1.50 -15.15
N TYR A 28 -15.74 -2.41 -14.70
CA TYR A 28 -14.38 -2.64 -15.20
C TYR A 28 -14.24 -4.11 -15.62
N PRO A 29 -14.56 -4.44 -16.87
CA PRO A 29 -14.47 -5.82 -17.34
C PRO A 29 -13.01 -6.29 -17.28
N ARG A 30 -12.84 -7.59 -16.98
CA ARG A 30 -11.54 -8.25 -17.07
C ARG A 30 -10.95 -8.01 -18.45
N LEU A 31 -9.71 -7.61 -18.50
CA LEU A 31 -8.99 -7.46 -19.76
C LEU A 31 -8.58 -8.85 -20.30
N PRO A 32 -8.44 -9.00 -21.62
CA PRO A 32 -7.99 -10.23 -22.23
C PRO A 32 -6.66 -10.73 -21.63
N ASP A 33 -6.48 -12.05 -21.62
CA ASP A 33 -5.25 -12.66 -21.13
C ASP A 33 -4.03 -12.12 -21.87
N GLY A 34 -3.02 -11.70 -21.13
CA GLY A 34 -1.80 -11.10 -21.64
C GLY A 34 -1.85 -9.59 -21.86
N GLU A 35 -3.00 -8.93 -21.81
CA GLU A 35 -3.07 -7.46 -21.88
C GLU A 35 -2.63 -6.80 -20.58
N VAL A 36 -2.98 -7.39 -19.43
CA VAL A 36 -2.44 -6.99 -18.12
C VAL A 36 -1.62 -8.12 -17.51
N PRO A 37 -0.55 -7.81 -16.77
CA PRO A 37 0.19 -8.81 -16.02
C PRO A 37 -0.58 -9.23 -14.75
N ASP A 38 -0.19 -10.39 -14.19
CA ASP A 38 -0.77 -10.87 -12.92
C ASP A 38 -0.37 -10.04 -11.72
N ALA A 39 0.74 -9.30 -11.81
CA ALA A 39 1.30 -8.53 -10.71
C ALA A 39 1.37 -7.03 -11.01
N ALA A 40 1.19 -6.22 -9.97
CA ALA A 40 1.33 -4.77 -10.04
C ALA A 40 2.02 -4.17 -8.83
N VAL A 41 2.70 -3.04 -9.06
CA VAL A 41 3.17 -2.13 -8.01
C VAL A 41 2.20 -0.96 -7.87
N ILE A 42 1.71 -0.75 -6.65
CA ILE A 42 0.96 0.42 -6.24
C ILE A 42 1.97 1.40 -5.65
N CYS A 43 2.29 2.47 -6.38
CA CYS A 43 3.40 3.36 -6.02
C CYS A 43 2.90 4.76 -5.64
N PHE A 44 3.19 5.17 -4.41
CA PHE A 44 2.81 6.46 -3.85
C PHE A 44 3.82 7.60 -4.18
N PHE A 45 4.72 7.38 -5.13
CA PHE A 45 5.63 8.40 -5.65
C PHE A 45 5.20 8.80 -7.07
N PRO A 46 4.28 9.79 -7.24
CA PRO A 46 3.69 10.11 -8.54
C PRO A 46 4.70 10.59 -9.58
N GLU A 47 5.76 11.28 -9.15
CA GLU A 47 6.83 11.72 -10.05
C GLU A 47 7.61 10.51 -10.61
N THR A 48 7.91 9.51 -9.75
CA THR A 48 8.59 8.27 -10.16
C THR A 48 7.72 7.51 -11.15
N VAL A 49 6.42 7.33 -10.86
CA VAL A 49 5.49 6.65 -11.78
C VAL A 49 5.44 7.35 -13.14
N ARG A 50 5.35 8.68 -13.17
CA ARG A 50 5.34 9.46 -14.42
C ARG A 50 6.67 9.35 -15.17
N ALA A 51 7.78 9.50 -14.46
CA ALA A 51 9.12 9.44 -15.07
C ALA A 51 9.41 8.06 -15.65
N ILE A 52 9.13 6.97 -14.92
CA ILE A 52 9.34 5.60 -15.40
C ILE A 52 8.35 5.26 -16.50
N GLY A 53 7.07 5.69 -16.38
CA GLY A 53 6.05 5.47 -17.41
C GLY A 53 6.37 6.14 -18.77
N ALA A 54 7.15 7.23 -18.75
CA ALA A 54 7.61 7.90 -19.96
C ALA A 54 8.89 7.31 -20.57
N ARG A 55 9.58 6.40 -19.88
CA ARG A 55 10.83 5.77 -20.39
C ARG A 55 10.53 4.70 -21.41
N GLU A 56 11.45 4.52 -22.35
CA GLU A 56 11.44 3.39 -23.28
C GLU A 56 11.36 2.05 -22.53
N GLY A 57 10.55 1.13 -23.05
CA GLY A 57 10.26 -0.16 -22.43
C GLY A 57 9.12 -0.12 -21.42
N SER A 58 8.47 1.03 -21.22
CA SER A 58 7.19 1.13 -20.51
C SER A 58 6.05 1.29 -21.50
N GLU A 59 4.95 0.58 -21.27
CA GLU A 59 3.74 0.58 -22.10
C GLU A 59 2.55 1.02 -21.25
N LEU A 60 1.64 1.79 -21.86
CA LEU A 60 0.36 2.12 -21.23
C LEU A 60 -0.59 0.92 -21.40
N ALA A 61 -0.94 0.25 -20.30
CA ALA A 61 -1.91 -0.84 -20.33
C ALA A 61 -3.35 -0.32 -20.39
N PHE A 62 -3.70 0.54 -19.45
CA PHE A 62 -5.03 1.18 -19.38
C PHE A 62 -4.96 2.48 -18.58
N ARG A 63 -6.09 3.17 -18.50
CA ARG A 63 -6.26 4.29 -17.58
C ARG A 63 -7.37 3.97 -16.59
N PHE A 64 -7.09 4.17 -15.32
CA PHE A 64 -8.13 4.20 -14.30
C PHE A 64 -9.08 5.37 -14.60
N THR A 65 -10.37 5.14 -14.42
CA THR A 65 -11.37 6.16 -14.69
C THR A 65 -11.96 6.70 -13.41
N SER A 66 -12.05 8.01 -13.30
CA SER A 66 -12.71 8.65 -12.17
C SER A 66 -13.26 10.02 -12.58
N ILE A 67 -14.18 10.53 -11.76
CA ILE A 67 -14.77 11.87 -11.96
C ILE A 67 -13.73 13.00 -11.90
N ILE A 68 -12.60 12.78 -11.24
CA ILE A 68 -11.51 13.77 -11.11
C ILE A 68 -10.36 13.53 -12.08
N GLY A 69 -10.55 12.69 -13.08
CA GLY A 69 -9.54 12.33 -14.06
C GLY A 69 -9.04 10.90 -13.90
N GLY A 70 -8.33 10.42 -14.91
CA GLY A 70 -7.79 9.06 -14.96
C GLY A 70 -6.29 9.03 -14.73
N GLN A 71 -5.84 8.13 -13.88
CA GLN A 71 -4.41 7.84 -13.71
C GLN A 71 -4.00 6.73 -14.69
N PRO A 72 -2.79 6.81 -15.27
CA PRO A 72 -2.29 5.75 -16.13
C PRO A 72 -1.84 4.54 -15.31
N CYS A 73 -2.13 3.35 -15.82
CA CYS A 73 -1.49 2.11 -15.42
C CYS A 73 -0.49 1.73 -16.52
N TYR A 74 0.77 1.68 -16.17
CA TYR A 74 1.84 1.28 -17.08
C TYR A 74 2.26 -0.16 -16.83
N VAL A 75 2.90 -0.77 -17.80
CA VAL A 75 3.51 -2.10 -17.70
C VAL A 75 4.97 -2.00 -18.13
N ARG A 76 5.82 -2.75 -17.44
CA ARG A 76 7.23 -2.89 -17.79
C ARG A 76 7.71 -4.31 -17.50
N GLU A 77 8.70 -4.76 -18.27
CA GLU A 77 9.36 -6.04 -18.00
C GLU A 77 10.42 -5.88 -16.91
N VAL A 78 10.37 -6.78 -15.92
CA VAL A 78 11.35 -6.89 -14.83
C VAL A 78 11.64 -8.35 -14.59
N ALA A 79 12.90 -8.74 -14.62
CA ALA A 79 13.35 -10.13 -14.43
C ALA A 79 12.62 -11.13 -15.37
N GLY A 80 12.34 -10.73 -16.62
CA GLY A 80 11.65 -11.55 -17.60
C GLY A 80 10.13 -11.68 -17.37
N ARG A 81 9.55 -10.85 -16.51
CA ARG A 81 8.11 -10.80 -16.21
C ARG A 81 7.55 -9.42 -16.46
N ARG A 82 6.35 -9.36 -17.01
CA ARG A 82 5.59 -8.11 -17.11
C ARG A 82 5.02 -7.76 -15.74
N VAL A 83 5.24 -6.55 -15.28
CA VAL A 83 4.72 -6.00 -14.01
C VAL A 83 4.04 -4.67 -14.30
N ALA A 84 2.80 -4.52 -13.85
CA ALA A 84 2.09 -3.25 -13.94
C ALA A 84 2.54 -2.30 -12.83
N PHE A 85 2.36 -0.99 -13.02
CA PHE A 85 2.57 -0.01 -11.96
C PHE A 85 1.73 1.23 -12.17
N PHE A 86 1.26 1.81 -11.06
CA PHE A 86 0.40 2.98 -11.08
C PHE A 86 0.46 3.77 -9.76
N PHE A 87 0.01 5.01 -9.80
CA PHE A 87 -0.19 5.86 -8.62
C PHE A 87 -1.67 5.82 -8.22
N PRO A 88 -2.01 5.40 -6.98
CA PRO A 88 -3.40 5.20 -6.55
C PRO A 88 -4.05 6.47 -5.96
N GLU A 89 -3.34 7.61 -5.95
CA GLU A 89 -3.64 8.79 -5.14
C GLU A 89 -3.49 8.49 -3.63
N ILE A 90 -4.03 9.32 -2.73
CA ILE A 90 -3.78 9.23 -1.30
C ILE A 90 -5.08 9.03 -0.53
N GLY A 91 -5.00 8.26 0.56
CA GLY A 91 -6.09 7.96 1.48
C GLY A 91 -6.80 6.66 1.16
N ALA A 92 -7.11 5.89 2.20
CA ALA A 92 -7.64 4.54 2.11
C ALA A 92 -8.85 4.41 1.16
N PRO A 93 -9.92 5.24 1.23
CA PRO A 93 -11.07 5.08 0.35
C PRO A 93 -10.69 5.25 -1.12
N ARG A 94 -9.80 6.21 -1.40
CA ARG A 94 -9.42 6.52 -2.77
C ARG A 94 -8.51 5.47 -3.36
N ALA A 95 -7.49 5.08 -2.63
CA ALA A 95 -6.53 4.07 -3.08
C ALA A 95 -7.18 2.69 -3.26
N VAL A 96 -8.14 2.34 -2.41
CA VAL A 96 -8.94 1.10 -2.55
C VAL A 96 -9.75 1.09 -3.84
N MET A 97 -10.31 2.21 -4.30
CA MET A 97 -11.00 2.24 -5.60
C MET A 97 -10.08 1.82 -6.75
N PHE A 98 -8.81 2.24 -6.73
CA PHE A 98 -7.82 1.81 -7.74
C PHE A 98 -7.45 0.35 -7.60
N LEU A 99 -7.28 -0.15 -6.37
CA LEU A 99 -7.00 -1.56 -6.12
C LEU A 99 -8.15 -2.45 -6.63
N GLU A 100 -9.40 -2.09 -6.33
CA GLU A 100 -10.60 -2.81 -6.77
C GLU A 100 -10.74 -2.81 -8.31
N GLU A 101 -10.49 -1.68 -8.97
CA GLU A 101 -10.47 -1.62 -10.44
C GLU A 101 -9.37 -2.52 -11.02
N ALA A 102 -8.16 -2.50 -10.45
CA ALA A 102 -7.05 -3.34 -10.91
C ALA A 102 -7.36 -4.84 -10.73
N ILE A 103 -7.98 -5.23 -9.61
CA ILE A 103 -8.44 -6.61 -9.36
C ILE A 103 -9.51 -7.01 -10.40
N ALA A 104 -10.50 -6.17 -10.63
CA ALA A 104 -11.54 -6.45 -11.62
C ALA A 104 -10.98 -6.64 -13.02
N ARG A 105 -9.95 -5.90 -13.39
CA ARG A 105 -9.24 -6.03 -14.68
C ARG A 105 -8.37 -7.29 -14.78
N GLY A 106 -8.12 -7.99 -13.68
CA GLY A 106 -7.46 -9.30 -13.68
C GLY A 106 -6.13 -9.38 -12.95
N ILE A 107 -5.66 -8.30 -12.31
CA ILE A 107 -4.43 -8.31 -11.51
C ILE A 107 -4.73 -8.96 -10.15
N THR A 108 -3.91 -9.90 -9.71
CA THR A 108 -4.16 -10.69 -8.50
C THR A 108 -3.04 -10.63 -7.47
N ARG A 109 -1.93 -9.97 -7.79
CA ARG A 109 -0.75 -9.86 -6.93
C ARG A 109 -0.26 -8.42 -6.90
N PHE A 110 -0.06 -7.89 -5.70
CA PHE A 110 0.25 -6.48 -5.52
C PHE A 110 1.43 -6.28 -4.56
N VAL A 111 2.27 -5.31 -4.89
CA VAL A 111 3.24 -4.75 -3.93
C VAL A 111 3.00 -3.24 -3.85
N ALA A 112 2.62 -2.76 -2.67
CA ALA A 112 2.49 -1.33 -2.43
C ALA A 112 3.86 -0.76 -1.98
N VAL A 113 4.19 0.44 -2.44
CA VAL A 113 5.40 1.16 -2.04
C VAL A 113 5.11 2.65 -1.90
N GLY A 114 5.47 3.22 -0.75
CA GLY A 114 5.22 4.62 -0.45
C GLY A 114 6.03 5.10 0.75
N SER A 115 5.88 6.38 1.07
CA SER A 115 6.47 6.98 2.27
C SER A 115 5.62 6.73 3.51
N ALA A 116 6.28 6.74 4.68
CA ALA A 116 5.61 6.69 5.98
C ALA A 116 6.32 7.59 6.98
N GLY A 117 5.54 8.22 7.87
CA GLY A 117 6.07 8.93 9.02
C GLY A 117 6.65 7.96 10.05
N VAL A 118 7.83 8.26 10.54
CA VAL A 118 8.57 7.41 11.48
C VAL A 118 8.14 7.69 12.92
N LEU A 119 7.79 6.64 13.66
CA LEU A 119 7.42 6.71 15.07
C LEU A 119 8.58 6.33 16.01
N LEU A 120 9.55 5.55 15.54
CA LEU A 120 10.69 5.07 16.32
C LEU A 120 11.96 5.88 16.02
N PRO A 121 12.70 6.34 17.03
CA PRO A 121 13.85 7.23 16.85
C PRO A 121 14.99 6.61 16.04
N ASP A 122 15.14 5.29 16.07
CA ASP A 122 16.25 4.59 15.44
C ASP A 122 16.04 4.34 13.93
N LEU A 123 14.83 4.57 13.41
CA LEU A 123 14.57 4.48 11.98
C LEU A 123 15.04 5.75 11.26
N VAL A 124 16.11 5.62 10.50
CA VAL A 124 16.66 6.72 9.69
C VAL A 124 15.86 6.93 8.40
N MET A 125 15.97 8.12 7.82
CA MET A 125 15.35 8.42 6.53
C MET A 125 15.87 7.45 5.44
N GLY A 126 14.97 6.94 4.62
CA GLY A 126 15.30 6.03 3.54
C GLY A 126 15.32 4.55 3.93
N HIS A 127 15.27 4.23 5.23
CA HIS A 127 15.27 2.84 5.68
C HIS A 127 13.95 2.16 5.35
N PRO A 128 13.94 1.07 4.56
CA PRO A 128 12.72 0.36 4.22
C PRO A 128 12.14 -0.40 5.42
N VAL A 129 10.81 -0.38 5.54
CA VAL A 129 10.05 -1.18 6.49
C VAL A 129 9.08 -2.07 5.71
N VAL A 130 9.20 -3.39 5.83
CA VAL A 130 8.23 -4.33 5.29
C VAL A 130 7.06 -4.46 6.25
N VAL A 131 5.86 -4.18 5.79
CA VAL A 131 4.64 -4.22 6.61
C VAL A 131 4.27 -5.66 6.91
N THR A 132 4.24 -6.02 8.19
CA THR A 132 3.74 -7.33 8.67
C THR A 132 2.31 -7.27 9.17
N SER A 133 1.86 -6.11 9.62
CA SER A 133 0.48 -5.85 10.04
C SER A 133 0.19 -4.35 10.04
N ALA A 134 -1.07 -3.98 10.03
CA ALA A 134 -1.52 -2.60 10.08
C ALA A 134 -2.54 -2.38 11.20
N LEU A 135 -2.29 -1.38 12.05
CA LEU A 135 -3.25 -0.93 13.05
C LEU A 135 -4.25 0.01 12.38
N ARG A 136 -5.53 -0.32 12.52
CA ARG A 136 -6.66 0.36 11.87
C ARG A 136 -7.06 1.62 12.63
N ASP A 137 -6.92 2.76 11.98
CA ASP A 137 -7.43 4.06 12.45
C ASP A 137 -8.03 4.84 11.27
N GLU A 138 -8.68 4.10 10.36
CA GLU A 138 -9.37 4.54 9.15
C GLU A 138 -10.71 3.80 9.01
N GLY A 139 -11.59 4.27 8.13
CA GLY A 139 -12.94 3.72 8.00
C GLY A 139 -13.10 2.62 6.95
N THR A 140 -12.23 2.56 5.95
CA THR A 140 -12.41 1.75 4.73
C THR A 140 -12.31 0.25 5.00
N SER A 141 -11.32 -0.19 5.79
CA SER A 141 -11.08 -1.61 6.09
C SER A 141 -12.27 -2.29 6.77
N ALA A 142 -13.12 -1.52 7.48
CA ALA A 142 -14.31 -2.04 8.12
C ALA A 142 -15.33 -2.60 7.13
N HIS A 143 -15.41 -2.04 5.92
CA HIS A 143 -16.31 -2.49 4.86
C HIS A 143 -15.85 -3.78 4.18
N TYR A 144 -14.62 -4.23 4.45
CA TYR A 144 -14.01 -5.44 3.87
C TYR A 144 -13.76 -6.53 4.91
N GLY A 145 -14.53 -6.51 6.02
CA GLY A 145 -14.52 -7.60 6.99
C GLY A 145 -13.37 -7.63 7.97
N ALA A 146 -12.56 -6.58 8.01
CA ALA A 146 -11.51 -6.52 9.01
C ALA A 146 -12.10 -6.45 10.42
N VAL A 147 -11.84 -7.46 11.25
CA VAL A 147 -12.30 -7.56 12.63
C VAL A 147 -11.14 -7.25 13.58
N GLY A 148 -11.44 -6.49 14.62
CA GLY A 148 -10.43 -6.09 15.61
C GLY A 148 -9.58 -4.90 15.17
N PRO A 149 -8.59 -4.50 15.99
CA PRO A 149 -7.82 -3.28 15.77
C PRO A 149 -6.68 -3.43 14.76
N VAL A 150 -6.34 -4.65 14.36
CA VAL A 150 -5.17 -4.94 13.51
C VAL A 150 -5.55 -5.88 12.38
N VAL A 151 -5.01 -5.63 11.20
CA VAL A 151 -5.06 -6.52 10.03
C VAL A 151 -3.65 -7.05 9.78
N GLU A 152 -3.51 -8.36 9.63
CA GLU A 152 -2.23 -9.03 9.36
C GLU A 152 -1.95 -9.08 7.85
N ALA A 153 -0.69 -8.92 7.46
CA ALA A 153 -0.27 -9.07 6.08
C ALA A 153 -0.07 -10.55 5.70
N GLY A 154 -0.32 -10.88 4.43
CA GLY A 154 -0.12 -12.22 3.91
C GLY A 154 1.37 -12.62 3.86
N ALA A 155 1.67 -13.87 4.24
CA ALA A 155 3.05 -14.36 4.31
C ALA A 155 3.79 -14.32 2.96
N SER A 156 3.10 -14.55 1.85
CA SER A 156 3.67 -14.49 0.49
C SER A 156 4.14 -13.07 0.15
N GLY A 157 3.30 -12.05 0.42
CA GLY A 157 3.63 -10.66 0.20
C GLY A 157 4.82 -10.19 1.05
N ILE A 158 4.84 -10.54 2.35
CA ILE A 158 5.96 -10.23 3.25
C ILE A 158 7.24 -10.85 2.70
N ARG A 159 7.23 -12.12 2.35
CA ARG A 159 8.41 -12.85 1.84
C ARG A 159 8.94 -12.23 0.56
N ALA A 160 8.06 -11.93 -0.41
CA ALA A 160 8.47 -11.33 -1.68
C ALA A 160 9.16 -9.97 -1.47
N CYS A 161 8.66 -9.15 -0.54
CA CYS A 161 9.27 -7.87 -0.18
C CYS A 161 10.66 -8.05 0.45
N ILE A 162 10.79 -8.98 1.42
CA ILE A 162 12.07 -9.28 2.09
C ILE A 162 13.08 -9.81 1.06
N ASP A 163 12.71 -10.80 0.25
CA ASP A 163 13.60 -11.41 -0.74
C ASP A 163 14.11 -10.39 -1.79
N ALA A 164 13.30 -9.41 -2.14
CA ALA A 164 13.71 -8.34 -3.06
C ALA A 164 14.68 -7.35 -2.39
N LEU A 165 14.43 -6.97 -1.13
CA LEU A 165 15.31 -6.10 -0.36
C LEU A 165 16.67 -6.77 -0.09
N ASP A 166 16.67 -8.05 0.28
CA ASP A 166 17.88 -8.85 0.47
C ASP A 166 18.69 -8.97 -0.81
N ALA A 167 18.03 -9.23 -1.94
CA ALA A 167 18.67 -9.30 -3.25
C ALA A 167 19.29 -7.97 -3.70
N ALA A 168 18.70 -6.85 -3.29
CA ALA A 168 19.22 -5.51 -3.50
C ALA A 168 20.34 -5.14 -2.51
N GLY A 169 20.60 -5.96 -1.49
CA GLY A 169 21.53 -5.64 -0.39
C GLY A 169 21.06 -4.43 0.44
N ALA A 170 19.76 -4.17 0.49
CA ALA A 170 19.16 -3.06 1.20
C ALA A 170 18.82 -3.46 2.64
N PRO A 171 19.51 -2.91 3.66
CA PRO A 171 19.13 -3.12 5.05
C PRO A 171 17.69 -2.67 5.27
N HIS A 172 16.88 -3.47 5.97
CA HIS A 172 15.48 -3.19 6.19
C HIS A 172 14.99 -3.75 7.52
N GLU A 173 13.84 -3.23 7.97
CA GLU A 173 13.12 -3.75 9.12
C GLU A 173 11.79 -4.36 8.68
N THR A 174 11.19 -5.14 9.57
CA THR A 174 9.80 -5.59 9.45
C THR A 174 8.99 -5.00 10.60
N GLY A 175 7.75 -4.59 10.36
CA GLY A 175 7.01 -3.96 11.44
C GLY A 175 5.54 -3.73 11.15
N ARG A 176 4.84 -3.32 12.22
CA ARG A 176 3.46 -2.85 12.16
C ARG A 176 3.45 -1.39 11.74
N THR A 177 2.56 -1.04 10.80
CA THR A 177 2.21 0.35 10.53
C THR A 177 0.94 0.77 11.27
N TRP A 178 0.76 2.06 11.48
CA TRP A 178 -0.49 2.68 11.87
C TRP A 178 -1.10 3.34 10.63
N THR A 179 -2.29 2.89 10.22
CA THR A 179 -3.03 3.51 9.12
C THR A 179 -4.02 4.53 9.66
N THR A 180 -3.91 5.79 9.25
CA THR A 180 -4.78 6.89 9.73
C THR A 180 -5.43 7.65 8.59
N ASP A 181 -6.68 8.10 8.79
CA ASP A 181 -7.35 9.08 7.89
C ASP A 181 -7.01 10.53 8.26
N GLY A 182 -6.32 10.75 9.38
CA GLY A 182 -6.17 12.07 9.98
C GLY A 182 -4.73 12.53 10.18
N ILE A 183 -3.95 12.72 9.11
CA ILE A 183 -2.55 13.13 9.16
C ILE A 183 -2.29 14.34 10.10
N TYR A 184 -3.18 15.35 10.10
CA TYR A 184 -3.04 16.51 10.99
C TYR A 184 -3.57 16.27 12.40
N ARG A 185 -3.99 15.05 12.74
CA ARG A 185 -4.46 14.63 14.06
C ARG A 185 -3.54 13.63 14.76
N GLU A 186 -2.36 13.42 14.24
CA GLU A 186 -1.28 12.63 14.85
C GLU A 186 -0.71 13.37 16.09
N THR A 187 -1.51 13.43 17.15
CA THR A 187 -1.12 14.11 18.38
C THR A 187 -0.08 13.33 19.16
N ARG A 188 0.74 13.98 19.99
CA ARG A 188 1.74 13.31 20.83
C ARG A 188 1.19 12.14 21.63
N SER A 189 0.02 12.32 22.24
CA SER A 189 -0.62 11.25 23.00
C SER A 189 -1.10 10.10 22.11
N THR A 190 -1.50 10.38 20.87
CA THR A 190 -1.87 9.34 19.91
C THR A 190 -0.63 8.60 19.45
N VAL A 191 0.43 9.30 19.04
CA VAL A 191 1.71 8.70 18.67
C VAL A 191 2.23 7.77 19.77
N ALA A 192 2.26 8.22 21.03
CA ALA A 192 2.68 7.39 22.16
C ALA A 192 1.87 6.08 22.26
N ARG A 193 0.53 6.16 22.18
CA ARG A 193 -0.33 4.97 22.21
C ARG A 193 -0.09 4.03 21.00
N ARG A 194 0.25 4.58 19.82
CA ARG A 194 0.55 3.74 18.65
C ARG A 194 1.90 3.04 18.77
N ILE A 195 2.89 3.71 19.35
CA ILE A 195 4.18 3.08 19.72
C ILE A 195 3.95 1.95 20.73
N GLU A 196 3.17 2.19 21.80
CA GLU A 196 2.79 1.17 22.79
C GLU A 196 2.04 -0.02 22.14
N ALA A 197 1.27 0.23 21.08
CA ALA A 197 0.61 -0.81 20.29
C ALA A 197 1.55 -1.52 19.27
N GLY A 198 2.85 -1.19 19.28
CA GLY A 198 3.88 -1.82 18.46
C GLY A 198 4.00 -1.27 17.04
N CYS A 199 3.46 -0.07 16.75
CA CYS A 199 3.62 0.57 15.46
C CYS A 199 5.00 1.23 15.33
N ALA A 200 5.68 0.97 14.22
CA ALA A 200 6.97 1.56 13.88
C ALA A 200 6.85 2.82 13.01
N VAL A 201 5.82 2.86 12.18
CA VAL A 201 5.57 3.91 11.18
C VAL A 201 4.07 4.20 11.07
N VAL A 202 3.73 5.31 10.39
CA VAL A 202 2.35 5.74 10.11
C VAL A 202 2.19 6.08 8.62
N GLU A 203 1.07 5.68 8.05
CA GLU A 203 0.65 5.96 6.66
C GLU A 203 -0.88 5.96 6.57
N MET A 204 -1.48 5.96 5.38
CA MET A 204 -2.91 6.21 5.21
C MET A 204 -3.69 5.10 4.47
N GLU A 205 -3.09 3.94 4.12
CA GLU A 205 -3.73 2.95 3.23
C GLU A 205 -3.59 1.48 3.63
N ALA A 206 -2.53 1.10 4.35
CA ALA A 206 -2.14 -0.31 4.55
C ALA A 206 -3.25 -1.18 5.11
N SER A 207 -3.94 -0.77 6.18
CA SER A 207 -5.00 -1.60 6.77
C SER A 207 -6.16 -1.86 5.82
N ALA A 208 -6.50 -0.87 4.99
CA ALA A 208 -7.53 -1.01 3.97
C ALA A 208 -7.08 -1.94 2.83
N PHE A 209 -5.85 -1.79 2.35
CA PHE A 209 -5.29 -2.69 1.33
C PHE A 209 -5.25 -4.14 1.79
N LEU A 210 -4.79 -4.40 3.01
CA LEU A 210 -4.74 -5.75 3.57
C LEU A 210 -6.14 -6.35 3.75
N ALA A 211 -7.11 -5.55 4.17
CA ALA A 211 -8.50 -5.98 4.30
C ALA A 211 -9.12 -6.33 2.93
N VAL A 212 -8.93 -5.47 1.92
CA VAL A 212 -9.38 -5.74 0.55
C VAL A 212 -8.70 -6.96 -0.03
N ALA A 213 -7.40 -7.12 0.15
CA ALA A 213 -6.65 -8.26 -0.35
C ALA A 213 -7.20 -9.58 0.24
N ALA A 214 -7.47 -9.61 1.54
CA ALA A 214 -8.09 -10.77 2.20
C ALA A 214 -9.51 -11.05 1.68
N HIS A 215 -10.35 -10.01 1.55
CA HIS A 215 -11.72 -10.12 1.07
C HIS A 215 -11.81 -10.61 -0.39
N ARG A 216 -10.94 -10.08 -1.26
CA ARG A 216 -10.90 -10.42 -2.69
C ARG A 216 -10.05 -11.65 -3.01
N GLY A 217 -9.35 -12.22 -2.03
CA GLY A 217 -8.50 -13.41 -2.21
C GLY A 217 -7.28 -13.14 -3.10
N VAL A 218 -6.70 -11.93 -3.02
CA VAL A 218 -5.51 -11.54 -3.76
C VAL A 218 -4.30 -11.43 -2.83
N GLU A 219 -3.08 -11.51 -3.37
CA GLU A 219 -1.86 -11.39 -2.60
C GLU A 219 -1.36 -9.93 -2.58
N LEU A 220 -0.95 -9.46 -1.40
CA LEU A 220 -0.44 -8.11 -1.24
C LEU A 220 0.72 -8.06 -0.26
N GLY A 221 1.83 -7.43 -0.68
CA GLY A 221 2.94 -7.01 0.17
C GLY A 221 3.09 -5.49 0.17
N GLN A 222 3.78 -4.94 1.17
CA GLN A 222 4.04 -3.49 1.22
C GLN A 222 5.41 -3.18 1.78
N ILE A 223 6.11 -2.25 1.10
CA ILE A 223 7.38 -1.65 1.54
C ILE A 223 7.15 -0.17 1.81
N LEU A 224 7.45 0.28 3.01
CA LEU A 224 7.35 1.68 3.41
C LEU A 224 8.73 2.31 3.48
N PHE A 225 8.91 3.42 2.79
CA PHE A 225 10.10 4.26 2.85
C PHE A 225 9.99 5.16 4.08
N SER A 226 10.91 5.02 5.05
CA SER A 226 10.97 5.89 6.23
C SER A 226 11.26 7.33 5.81
N ALA A 227 10.28 8.22 5.97
CA ALA A 227 10.32 9.59 5.50
C ALA A 227 10.59 10.58 6.65
N ASP A 228 9.62 11.42 6.95
CA ASP A 228 9.65 12.34 8.09
C ASP A 228 9.56 11.62 9.43
N SER A 229 9.82 12.33 10.52
CA SER A 229 9.81 11.74 11.86
C SER A 229 8.88 12.46 12.82
N LEU A 230 8.07 11.65 13.50
CA LEU A 230 7.22 12.04 14.63
C LEU A 230 7.81 11.59 15.96
N ALA A 231 8.95 10.91 15.98
CA ALA A 231 9.56 10.33 17.18
C ALA A 231 10.13 11.38 18.16
N GLY A 232 10.53 12.56 17.66
CA GLY A 232 11.09 13.64 18.45
C GLY A 232 10.06 14.54 19.14
N GLU A 233 10.51 15.59 19.83
CA GLU A 233 9.62 16.61 20.44
C GLU A 233 8.91 17.48 19.39
N ALA A 234 9.52 17.68 18.23
CA ALA A 234 8.98 18.39 17.09
C ALA A 234 8.93 17.48 15.87
N TRP A 235 8.03 17.78 14.95
CA TRP A 235 8.03 17.12 13.63
C TRP A 235 9.31 17.45 12.87
N ASP A 236 9.97 16.42 12.34
CA ASP A 236 11.18 16.55 11.54
C ASP A 236 10.91 16.11 10.10
N HIS A 237 10.92 17.06 9.19
CA HIS A 237 10.65 16.83 7.77
C HIS A 237 11.72 15.97 7.07
N ARG A 238 12.96 15.94 7.55
CA ARG A 238 14.10 15.18 6.99
C ARG A 238 14.40 15.41 5.50
N GLY A 239 13.68 16.30 4.81
CA GLY A 239 13.86 16.59 3.38
C GLY A 239 13.43 15.47 2.43
N TRP A 240 12.64 14.49 2.89
CA TRP A 240 12.28 13.28 2.14
C TRP A 240 11.59 13.54 0.79
N VAL A 241 10.87 14.64 0.66
CA VAL A 241 10.15 15.00 -0.60
C VAL A 241 11.11 15.15 -1.79
N THR A 242 12.36 15.53 -1.53
CA THR A 242 13.40 15.73 -2.55
C THR A 242 14.29 14.51 -2.77
N ALA A 243 14.01 13.38 -2.13
CA ALA A 243 14.78 12.14 -2.21
C ALA A 243 14.45 11.31 -3.47
N GLY A 244 14.30 11.93 -4.63
CA GLY A 244 13.85 11.30 -5.87
C GLY A 244 14.61 10.04 -6.28
N ASP A 245 15.95 10.05 -6.13
CA ASP A 245 16.78 8.87 -6.43
C ASP A 245 16.46 7.70 -5.50
N ALA A 246 16.22 7.97 -4.21
CA ALA A 246 15.86 6.94 -3.25
C ALA A 246 14.42 6.42 -3.48
N HIS A 247 13.49 7.28 -3.90
CA HIS A 247 12.14 6.87 -4.30
C HIS A 247 12.19 5.96 -5.53
N GLU A 248 13.04 6.27 -6.51
CA GLU A 248 13.22 5.40 -7.67
C GLU A 248 13.87 4.07 -7.30
N GLN A 249 14.86 4.06 -6.40
CA GLN A 249 15.48 2.82 -5.92
C GLN A 249 14.47 1.89 -5.24
N VAL A 250 13.69 2.40 -4.29
CA VAL A 250 12.69 1.57 -3.60
C VAL A 250 11.54 1.15 -4.54
N PHE A 251 11.20 1.95 -5.54
CA PHE A 251 10.27 1.57 -6.61
C PHE A 251 10.78 0.34 -7.38
N TRP A 252 12.06 0.31 -7.78
CA TRP A 252 12.62 -0.84 -8.50
C TRP A 252 12.69 -2.09 -7.64
N ILE A 253 12.94 -1.95 -6.34
CA ILE A 253 12.85 -3.06 -5.38
C ILE A 253 11.40 -3.59 -5.30
N ALA A 254 10.41 -2.70 -5.26
CA ALA A 254 9.01 -3.12 -5.27
C ALA A 254 8.61 -3.80 -6.59
N MET A 255 9.15 -3.37 -7.72
CA MET A 255 8.95 -4.03 -9.03
C MET A 255 9.55 -5.45 -9.03
N ASP A 256 10.74 -5.65 -8.46
CA ASP A 256 11.34 -6.98 -8.29
C ASP A 256 10.50 -7.85 -7.32
N ALA A 257 10.03 -7.27 -6.19
CA ALA A 257 9.15 -7.98 -5.26
C ALA A 257 7.84 -8.44 -5.95
N ALA A 258 7.23 -7.60 -6.77
CA ALA A 258 6.03 -7.95 -7.52
C ALA A 258 6.31 -9.06 -8.57
N ALA A 259 7.46 -9.01 -9.24
CA ALA A 259 7.88 -10.07 -10.17
C ALA A 259 8.12 -11.41 -9.45
N ARG A 260 8.68 -11.40 -8.23
CA ARG A 260 8.85 -12.59 -7.37
C ARG A 260 7.51 -13.15 -6.91
N LEU A 261 6.61 -12.29 -6.46
CA LEU A 261 5.27 -12.68 -6.04
C LEU A 261 4.49 -13.34 -7.17
N ALA A 262 4.70 -12.91 -8.42
CA ALA A 262 4.13 -13.54 -9.62
C ALA A 262 4.78 -14.89 -9.99
N ALA A 263 5.92 -15.23 -9.39
CA ALA A 263 6.63 -16.48 -9.68
C ALA A 263 6.18 -17.67 -8.81
N GLY A 264 5.63 -17.37 -7.63
CA GLY A 264 5.13 -18.38 -6.68
C GLY A 264 3.68 -18.69 -6.87
#